data_ca177af4bc22d82b2ee88521d7fe1de6
#
_entry.id   ca177af4bc22d82b2ee88521d7fe1de6
#
_cell.length_a   1.000
_cell.length_b   1.000
_cell.length_c   1.000
_cell.angle_alpha   90.00
_cell.angle_beta   90.00
_cell.angle_gamma   90.00
#
_symmetry.space_group_name_H-M   'P 1'
#
loop_
_entity.id
_entity.type
_entity.pdbx_description
1 polymer ?
#
loop_
_entity_poly.entity_id
_entity_poly.type
_entity_poly.pdbx_seq_one_letter_code
_entity_poly.pdbx_strand_id
1 'polypeptide(L)'
;NPKDFKLKVLRDVWLLSFYLGGMNLIDILKINFKNTSFVKFERSKSANRKKDYKYTIFDIQPEAKAIIDTYRKKNGKLEFGKYVTKYQIFDLFANHKEEVASMCGITRRFIFLSARKTFFQIGFETGENPDVLDYCSGHAVSKRMAMNYIVIRPEMASACMRRIFDKVAITKKEPSE
;
A
#
# COMPACT_ATOMS: atom_id res chain seq x y z
N ASN A 1 -2.12 -1.43 -20.14
CA ASN A 1 -1.08 -2.25 -19.52
C ASN A 1 0.27 -1.89 -20.18
N PRO A 2 1.23 -1.28 -19.45
CA PRO A 2 2.47 -0.84 -20.07
C PRO A 2 3.23 -2.02 -20.70
N LYS A 3 3.61 -1.88 -21.98
CA LYS A 3 4.49 -2.86 -22.65
C LYS A 3 5.94 -2.75 -22.16
N ASP A 4 6.37 -1.55 -21.75
CA ASP A 4 7.70 -1.33 -21.17
C ASP A 4 7.75 -1.87 -19.74
N PHE A 5 8.75 -2.71 -19.49
CA PHE A 5 8.97 -3.32 -18.16
C PHE A 5 9.20 -2.28 -17.07
N LYS A 6 9.87 -1.16 -17.37
CA LYS A 6 10.10 -0.07 -16.40
C LYS A 6 8.79 0.56 -15.93
N LEU A 7 7.91 0.88 -16.86
CA LEU A 7 6.60 1.48 -16.58
C LEU A 7 5.69 0.48 -15.84
N LYS A 8 5.79 -0.81 -16.20
CA LYS A 8 5.09 -1.87 -15.48
C LYS A 8 5.55 -1.93 -14.02
N VAL A 9 6.85 -1.95 -13.75
CA VAL A 9 7.40 -1.97 -12.39
C VAL A 9 6.96 -0.74 -11.61
N LEU A 10 7.03 0.45 -12.21
CA LEU A 10 6.61 1.70 -11.57
C LEU A 10 5.14 1.64 -11.15
N ARG A 11 4.25 1.23 -12.06
CA ARG A 11 2.83 1.04 -11.79
C ARG A 11 2.61 0.02 -10.67
N ASP A 12 3.23 -1.14 -10.77
CA ASP A 12 3.01 -2.26 -9.87
C ASP A 12 3.52 -1.95 -8.45
N VAL A 13 4.65 -1.25 -8.32
CA VAL A 13 5.17 -0.80 -7.01
C VAL A 13 4.25 0.25 -6.39
N TRP A 14 3.68 1.16 -7.17
CA TRP A 14 2.71 2.14 -6.68
C TRP A 14 1.42 1.45 -6.22
N LEU A 15 0.85 0.57 -7.05
CA LEU A 15 -0.34 -0.21 -6.73
C LEU A 15 -0.11 -1.11 -5.51
N LEU A 16 1.05 -1.75 -5.40
CA LEU A 16 1.39 -2.58 -4.25
C LEU A 16 1.41 -1.74 -2.96
N SER A 17 1.97 -0.53 -3.00
CA SER A 17 1.90 0.38 -1.86
C SER A 17 0.44 0.69 -1.48
N PHE A 18 -0.40 1.01 -2.46
CA PHE A 18 -1.82 1.28 -2.25
C PHE A 18 -2.54 0.07 -1.63
N TYR A 19 -2.39 -1.12 -2.21
CA TYR A 19 -3.02 -2.36 -1.76
C TYR A 19 -2.44 -2.94 -0.45
N LEU A 20 -1.34 -2.39 0.03
CA LEU A 20 -0.78 -2.66 1.36
C LEU A 20 -1.03 -1.50 2.34
N GLY A 21 -2.18 -0.81 2.23
CA GLY A 21 -2.57 0.27 3.15
C GLY A 21 -1.72 1.54 3.03
N GLY A 22 -1.17 1.81 1.86
CA GLY A 22 -0.28 2.94 1.64
C GLY A 22 1.11 2.75 2.27
N MET A 23 1.60 1.52 2.37
CA MET A 23 2.88 1.17 3.00
C MET A 23 4.06 1.83 2.28
N ASN A 24 5.08 2.24 3.05
CA ASN A 24 6.32 2.77 2.48
C ASN A 24 7.12 1.69 1.76
N LEU A 25 7.81 2.07 0.69
CA LEU A 25 8.67 1.18 -0.08
C LEU A 25 9.71 0.45 0.77
N ILE A 26 10.34 1.15 1.74
CA ILE A 26 11.31 0.54 2.65
C ILE A 26 10.70 -0.60 3.46
N ASP A 27 9.47 -0.43 3.93
CA ASP A 27 8.77 -1.43 4.72
C ASP A 27 8.36 -2.60 3.84
N ILE A 28 7.85 -2.35 2.61
CA ILE A 28 7.53 -3.38 1.61
C ILE A 28 8.75 -4.25 1.29
N LEU A 29 9.90 -3.64 1.02
CA LEU A 29 11.13 -4.37 0.69
C LEU A 29 11.72 -5.19 1.84
N LYS A 30 11.36 -4.88 3.09
CA LYS A 30 11.77 -5.64 4.28
C LYS A 30 10.92 -6.87 4.54
N ILE A 31 9.66 -6.87 4.11
CA ILE A 31 8.74 -7.98 4.36
C ILE A 31 9.23 -9.25 3.68
N ASN A 32 9.05 -10.37 4.38
CA ASN A 32 9.20 -11.69 3.81
C ASN A 32 7.82 -12.24 3.44
N PHE A 33 7.54 -12.34 2.16
CA PHE A 33 6.28 -12.85 1.61
C PHE A 33 6.27 -14.36 1.37
N LYS A 34 7.03 -15.17 2.13
CA LYS A 34 6.88 -16.62 2.08
C LYS A 34 5.45 -17.05 2.40
N ASN A 35 4.86 -16.43 3.43
CA ASN A 35 3.44 -16.51 3.66
C ASN A 35 2.75 -15.35 2.91
N THR A 36 1.75 -15.67 2.10
CA THR A 36 0.95 -14.71 1.34
C THR A 36 -0.49 -14.59 1.83
N SER A 37 -0.80 -15.13 3.01
CA SER A 37 -2.13 -14.97 3.61
C SER A 37 -2.27 -13.64 4.33
N PHE A 38 -1.23 -13.22 5.05
CA PHE A 38 -1.25 -11.97 5.80
C PHE A 38 0.09 -11.24 5.77
N VAL A 39 0.06 -9.95 6.01
CA VAL A 39 1.23 -9.11 6.30
C VAL A 39 1.33 -8.92 7.80
N LYS A 40 2.55 -9.04 8.33
CA LYS A 40 2.92 -8.60 9.68
C LYS A 40 4.17 -7.74 9.56
N PHE A 41 4.07 -6.48 9.92
CA PHE A 41 5.21 -5.58 9.83
C PHE A 41 5.25 -4.54 10.95
N GLU A 42 6.46 -4.08 11.26
CA GLU A 42 6.72 -2.95 12.11
C GLU A 42 7.22 -1.79 11.24
N ARG A 43 6.57 -0.64 11.33
CA ARG A 43 6.94 0.50 10.52
C ARG A 43 8.31 1.04 10.92
N SER A 44 9.27 1.04 10.00
CA SER A 44 10.66 1.41 10.24
C SER A 44 10.84 2.82 10.84
N LYS A 45 10.00 3.80 10.45
CA LYS A 45 10.09 5.19 10.92
C LYS A 45 9.58 5.39 12.36
N SER A 46 8.75 4.51 12.88
CA SER A 46 8.09 4.66 14.19
C SER A 46 8.34 3.51 15.15
N ALA A 47 9.25 2.59 14.82
CA ALA A 47 9.55 1.42 15.62
C ALA A 47 9.84 1.75 17.10
N ASN A 48 10.61 2.82 17.33
CA ASN A 48 10.99 3.24 18.69
C ASN A 48 9.93 4.11 19.40
N ARG A 49 8.81 4.43 18.77
CA ARG A 49 7.79 5.36 19.29
C ARG A 49 6.46 4.71 19.63
N LYS A 50 6.22 3.47 19.19
CA LYS A 50 4.97 2.74 19.42
C LYS A 50 5.01 2.03 20.76
N LYS A 51 4.05 2.35 21.65
CA LYS A 51 3.86 1.63 22.92
C LYS A 51 2.79 0.52 22.79
N ASP A 52 1.73 0.75 22.00
CA ASP A 52 0.51 -0.07 22.06
C ASP A 52 0.39 -1.11 20.92
N TYR A 53 0.85 -0.77 19.71
CA TYR A 53 0.83 -1.69 18.55
C TYR A 53 2.21 -1.78 17.94
N LYS A 54 3.01 -2.74 18.40
CA LYS A 54 4.33 -2.99 17.84
C LYS A 54 4.23 -3.42 16.38
N TYR A 55 3.26 -4.26 16.05
CA TYR A 55 3.06 -4.79 14.71
C TYR A 55 1.70 -4.38 14.15
N THR A 56 1.68 -4.08 12.86
CA THR A 56 0.47 -4.01 12.04
C THR A 56 0.28 -5.36 11.37
N ILE A 57 -0.95 -5.90 11.44
CA ILE A 57 -1.29 -7.20 10.87
C ILE A 57 -2.60 -7.05 10.10
N PHE A 58 -2.65 -7.54 8.85
CA PHE A 58 -3.86 -7.63 8.03
C PHE A 58 -3.70 -8.67 6.92
N ASP A 59 -4.81 -9.15 6.39
CA ASP A 59 -4.81 -10.12 5.30
C ASP A 59 -4.37 -9.49 3.98
N ILE A 60 -3.58 -10.24 3.20
CA ILE A 60 -3.19 -9.83 1.85
C ILE A 60 -4.38 -10.01 0.92
N GLN A 61 -4.92 -8.90 0.44
CA GLN A 61 -6.04 -8.91 -0.49
C GLN A 61 -5.62 -9.42 -1.89
N PRO A 62 -6.53 -9.98 -2.69
CA PRO A 62 -6.22 -10.60 -3.97
C PRO A 62 -5.43 -9.71 -4.93
N GLU A 63 -5.71 -8.39 -4.94
CA GLU A 63 -5.04 -7.42 -5.81
C GLU A 63 -3.56 -7.26 -5.44
N ALA A 64 -3.25 -7.19 -4.14
CA ALA A 64 -1.87 -7.17 -3.65
C ALA A 64 -1.17 -8.50 -3.94
N LYS A 65 -1.88 -9.61 -3.70
CA LYS A 65 -1.34 -10.97 -3.91
C LYS A 65 -0.91 -11.19 -5.35
N ALA A 66 -1.69 -10.75 -6.34
CA ALA A 66 -1.36 -10.87 -7.75
C ALA A 66 -0.01 -10.18 -8.11
N ILE A 67 0.23 -9.00 -7.52
CA ILE A 67 1.50 -8.27 -7.71
C ILE A 67 2.63 -8.98 -6.97
N ILE A 68 2.42 -9.38 -5.73
CA ILE A 68 3.40 -10.10 -4.91
C ILE A 68 3.85 -11.37 -5.64
N ASP A 69 2.93 -12.18 -6.14
CA ASP A 69 3.23 -13.44 -6.83
C ASP A 69 4.03 -13.21 -8.12
N THR A 70 3.87 -12.05 -8.78
CA THR A 70 4.64 -11.66 -9.97
C THR A 70 6.12 -11.42 -9.65
N TYR A 71 6.42 -10.83 -8.49
CA TYR A 71 7.76 -10.36 -8.15
C TYR A 71 8.45 -11.14 -7.03
N ARG A 72 7.72 -12.03 -6.36
CA ARG A 72 8.23 -12.80 -5.23
C ARG A 72 9.20 -13.90 -5.68
N LYS A 73 10.37 -13.94 -5.05
CA LYS A 73 11.37 -15.00 -5.21
C LYS A 73 11.16 -16.14 -4.21
N LYS A 74 11.84 -17.26 -4.44
CA LYS A 74 11.79 -18.44 -3.53
C LYS A 74 12.15 -18.13 -2.08
N ASN A 75 13.00 -17.13 -1.84
CA ASN A 75 13.37 -16.67 -0.50
C ASN A 75 12.29 -15.79 0.16
N GLY A 76 11.19 -15.48 -0.52
CA GLY A 76 10.10 -14.63 -0.05
C GLY A 76 10.33 -13.12 -0.23
N LYS A 77 11.46 -12.68 -0.78
CA LYS A 77 11.72 -11.27 -1.08
C LYS A 77 11.12 -10.88 -2.42
N LEU A 78 10.76 -9.60 -2.55
CA LEU A 78 10.34 -9.03 -3.83
C LEU A 78 11.55 -8.52 -4.60
N GLU A 79 11.61 -8.86 -5.87
CA GLU A 79 12.63 -8.37 -6.80
C GLU A 79 11.97 -7.87 -8.08
N PHE A 80 12.11 -6.59 -8.35
CA PHE A 80 11.53 -5.91 -9.51
C PHE A 80 12.52 -5.87 -10.69
N GLY A 81 13.01 -7.04 -11.10
CA GLY A 81 14.05 -7.17 -12.11
C GLY A 81 15.37 -6.56 -11.63
N LYS A 82 15.93 -5.60 -12.39
CA LYS A 82 17.16 -4.90 -12.00
C LYS A 82 17.00 -3.87 -10.89
N TYR A 83 15.75 -3.55 -10.48
CA TYR A 83 15.45 -2.56 -9.46
C TYR A 83 15.37 -3.23 -8.09
N VAL A 84 16.51 -3.47 -7.45
CA VAL A 84 16.64 -4.25 -6.21
C VAL A 84 16.63 -3.36 -4.96
N THR A 85 17.03 -2.08 -5.11
CA THR A 85 17.12 -1.13 -4.01
C THR A 85 16.03 -0.08 -4.06
N LYS A 86 15.69 0.50 -2.89
CA LYS A 86 14.76 1.63 -2.81
C LYS A 86 15.19 2.82 -3.67
N TYR A 87 16.51 3.06 -3.79
CA TYR A 87 17.04 4.19 -4.57
C TYR A 87 16.77 4.00 -6.04
N GLN A 88 17.05 2.83 -6.59
CA GLN A 88 16.76 2.49 -7.99
C GLN A 88 15.27 2.65 -8.33
N ILE A 89 14.38 2.26 -7.40
CA ILE A 89 12.93 2.42 -7.58
C ILE A 89 12.52 3.90 -7.50
N PHE A 90 13.10 4.68 -6.58
CA PHE A 90 12.83 6.12 -6.53
C PHE A 90 13.37 6.87 -7.76
N ASP A 91 14.54 6.48 -8.28
CA ASP A 91 15.07 7.02 -9.54
C ASP A 91 14.16 6.65 -10.72
N LEU A 92 13.61 5.43 -10.73
CA LEU A 92 12.60 5.04 -11.72
C LEU A 92 11.38 5.96 -11.67
N PHE A 93 10.86 6.27 -10.47
CA PHE A 93 9.77 7.23 -10.31
C PHE A 93 10.17 8.63 -10.75
N ALA A 94 11.35 9.11 -10.38
CA ALA A 94 11.83 10.44 -10.75
C ALA A 94 11.85 10.63 -12.26
N ASN A 95 12.29 9.60 -13.01
CA ASN A 95 12.52 9.68 -14.45
C ASN A 95 11.29 9.34 -15.31
N HIS A 96 10.31 8.56 -14.79
CA HIS A 96 9.22 8.03 -15.63
C HIS A 96 7.81 8.28 -15.06
N LYS A 97 7.67 8.98 -13.93
CA LYS A 97 6.35 9.23 -13.29
C LYS A 97 5.38 9.97 -14.20
N GLU A 98 5.88 10.90 -15.00
CA GLU A 98 5.06 11.75 -15.86
C GLU A 98 4.55 10.98 -17.09
N GLU A 99 5.37 10.06 -17.60
CA GLU A 99 4.95 9.15 -18.67
C GLU A 99 3.79 8.26 -18.19
N VAL A 100 3.89 7.65 -17.00
CA VAL A 100 2.80 6.85 -16.44
C VAL A 100 1.58 7.70 -16.13
N ALA A 101 1.76 8.89 -15.58
CA ALA A 101 0.66 9.82 -15.30
C ALA A 101 -0.12 10.17 -16.58
N SER A 102 0.59 10.51 -17.65
CA SER A 102 0.00 10.80 -18.96
C SER A 102 -0.78 9.63 -19.54
N MET A 103 -0.18 8.42 -19.53
CA MET A 103 -0.83 7.19 -19.99
C MET A 103 -2.12 6.84 -19.22
N CYS A 104 -2.22 7.28 -17.96
CA CYS A 104 -3.37 7.02 -17.08
C CYS A 104 -4.34 8.22 -16.99
N GLY A 105 -4.11 9.31 -17.73
CA GLY A 105 -4.91 10.53 -17.63
C GLY A 105 -4.82 11.24 -16.27
N ILE A 106 -3.72 11.02 -15.52
CA ILE A 106 -3.53 11.64 -14.21
C ILE A 106 -2.99 13.06 -14.39
N THR A 107 -3.80 14.06 -14.05
CA THR A 107 -3.44 15.49 -14.13
C THR A 107 -2.77 16.01 -12.85
N ARG A 108 -2.89 15.30 -11.73
CA ARG A 108 -2.30 15.67 -10.45
C ARG A 108 -0.88 15.10 -10.33
N ARG A 109 -0.09 15.68 -9.42
CA ARG A 109 1.26 15.20 -9.13
C ARG A 109 1.28 13.72 -8.76
N PHE A 110 1.85 12.90 -9.63
CA PHE A 110 2.01 11.46 -9.44
C PHE A 110 3.41 11.17 -8.86
N ILE A 111 3.47 10.65 -7.65
CA ILE A 111 4.70 10.25 -6.95
C ILE A 111 4.41 8.98 -6.14
N PHE A 112 5.44 8.27 -5.69
CA PHE A 112 5.24 7.06 -4.87
C PHE A 112 4.32 7.32 -3.66
N LEU A 113 4.54 8.43 -2.95
CA LEU A 113 3.74 8.77 -1.75
C LEU A 113 2.26 9.06 -2.07
N SER A 114 1.90 9.34 -3.33
CA SER A 114 0.49 9.54 -3.70
C SER A 114 -0.36 8.27 -3.52
N ALA A 115 0.24 7.07 -3.54
CA ALA A 115 -0.45 5.82 -3.23
C ALA A 115 -1.07 5.85 -1.83
N ARG A 116 -0.30 6.31 -0.83
CA ARG A 116 -0.79 6.47 0.55
C ARG A 116 -1.88 7.55 0.64
N LYS A 117 -1.66 8.71 -0.01
CA LYS A 117 -2.67 9.76 -0.01
C LYS A 117 -3.98 9.28 -0.61
N THR A 118 -3.92 8.52 -1.70
CA THR A 118 -5.09 7.93 -2.35
C THR A 118 -5.78 6.93 -1.43
N PHE A 119 -5.04 6.06 -0.74
CA PHE A 119 -5.60 5.11 0.22
C PHE A 119 -6.40 5.83 1.32
N PHE A 120 -5.81 6.86 1.93
CA PHE A 120 -6.48 7.63 2.99
C PHE A 120 -7.67 8.42 2.44
N GLN A 121 -7.56 9.03 1.26
CA GLN A 121 -8.65 9.80 0.66
C GLN A 121 -9.88 8.91 0.39
N ILE A 122 -9.67 7.75 -0.25
CA ILE A 122 -10.77 6.82 -0.53
C ILE A 122 -11.31 6.24 0.78
N GLY A 123 -10.46 5.93 1.75
CA GLY A 123 -10.90 5.47 3.07
C GLY A 123 -11.76 6.51 3.78
N PHE A 124 -11.42 7.78 3.70
CA PHE A 124 -12.25 8.87 4.22
C PHE A 124 -13.60 8.95 3.48
N GLU A 125 -13.59 8.89 2.15
CA GLU A 125 -14.79 8.93 1.31
C GLU A 125 -15.72 7.72 1.51
N THR A 126 -15.18 6.58 1.93
CA THR A 126 -15.95 5.38 2.30
C THR A 126 -16.41 5.37 3.75
N GLY A 127 -16.11 6.42 4.51
CA GLY A 127 -16.52 6.53 5.92
C GLY A 127 -15.72 5.64 6.86
N GLU A 128 -14.50 5.24 6.49
CA GLU A 128 -13.65 4.41 7.34
C GLU A 128 -13.14 5.18 8.57
N ASN A 129 -13.02 4.46 9.68
CA ASN A 129 -12.48 5.04 10.90
C ASN A 129 -11.01 5.47 10.71
N PRO A 130 -10.64 6.74 10.97
CA PRO A 130 -9.27 7.24 10.80
C PRO A 130 -8.23 6.46 11.59
N ASP A 131 -8.56 5.96 12.78
CA ASP A 131 -7.64 5.17 13.60
C ASP A 131 -7.35 3.79 12.96
N VAL A 132 -8.34 3.21 12.26
CA VAL A 132 -8.14 1.97 11.48
C VAL A 132 -7.30 2.24 10.24
N LEU A 133 -7.50 3.37 9.56
CA LEU A 133 -6.66 3.79 8.42
C LEU A 133 -5.20 3.99 8.86
N ASP A 134 -4.99 4.66 9.99
CA ASP A 134 -3.65 4.84 10.57
C ASP A 134 -3.00 3.49 10.92
N TYR A 135 -3.76 2.58 11.52
CA TYR A 135 -3.29 1.22 11.80
C TYR A 135 -2.87 0.51 10.50
N CYS A 136 -3.72 0.49 9.45
CA CYS A 136 -3.41 -0.15 8.16
C CYS A 136 -2.09 0.36 7.55
N SER A 137 -1.83 1.66 7.66
CA SER A 137 -0.60 2.28 7.15
C SER A 137 0.62 2.15 8.07
N GLY A 138 0.44 1.51 9.22
CA GLY A 138 1.45 1.38 10.26
C GLY A 138 1.74 2.68 11.02
N HIS A 139 0.86 3.68 10.96
CA HIS A 139 0.97 4.87 11.80
C HIS A 139 0.68 4.55 13.28
N ALA A 140 1.12 5.42 14.18
CA ALA A 140 0.65 5.37 15.55
C ALA A 140 -0.84 5.73 15.55
N VAL A 141 -1.64 4.91 16.19
CA VAL A 141 -3.07 5.20 16.41
C VAL A 141 -3.19 6.40 17.35
N SER A 142 -4.24 7.19 17.19
CA SER A 142 -4.49 8.40 17.96
C SER A 142 -4.41 8.14 19.48
N LYS A 143 -3.87 9.11 20.22
CA LYS A 143 -3.82 9.07 21.69
C LYS A 143 -5.16 9.53 22.35
N ARG A 144 -6.27 9.51 21.63
CA ARG A 144 -7.57 9.84 22.23
C ARG A 144 -7.89 8.88 23.37
N MET A 145 -8.52 9.38 24.43
CA MET A 145 -8.86 8.58 25.62
C MET A 145 -9.64 7.30 25.26
N ALA A 146 -10.54 7.38 24.28
CA ALA A 146 -11.31 6.24 23.79
C ALA A 146 -10.42 5.08 23.30
N MET A 147 -9.22 5.37 22.75
CA MET A 147 -8.29 4.35 22.26
C MET A 147 -7.63 3.53 23.38
N ASN A 148 -7.73 3.96 24.64
CA ASN A 148 -7.32 3.13 25.78
C ASN A 148 -8.26 1.93 26.00
N TYR A 149 -9.46 1.97 25.41
CA TYR A 149 -10.49 0.94 25.55
C TYR A 149 -10.77 0.18 24.26
N ILE A 150 -10.19 0.60 23.12
CA ILE A 150 -10.46 0.02 21.81
C ILE A 150 -9.19 -0.66 21.31
N VAL A 151 -9.32 -1.93 20.93
CA VAL A 151 -8.27 -2.70 20.27
C VAL A 151 -8.62 -2.84 18.80
N ILE A 152 -7.76 -2.33 17.90
CA ILE A 152 -7.90 -2.57 16.47
C ILE A 152 -7.37 -3.97 16.17
N ARG A 153 -8.26 -4.85 15.75
CA ARG A 153 -7.94 -6.23 15.39
C ARG A 153 -7.59 -6.35 13.91
N PRO A 154 -6.78 -7.36 13.50
CA PRO A 154 -6.42 -7.60 12.10
C PRO A 154 -7.62 -7.69 11.15
N GLU A 155 -8.73 -8.30 11.61
CA GLU A 155 -9.95 -8.45 10.83
C GLU A 155 -10.60 -7.09 10.51
N MET A 156 -10.52 -6.13 11.43
CA MET A 156 -11.03 -4.76 11.22
C MET A 156 -10.22 -4.05 10.13
N ALA A 157 -8.89 -4.23 10.15
CA ALA A 157 -8.01 -3.67 9.13
C ALA A 157 -8.26 -4.32 7.76
N SER A 158 -8.36 -5.65 7.70
CA SER A 158 -8.65 -6.40 6.48
C SER A 158 -9.99 -6.00 5.86
N ALA A 159 -11.04 -5.85 6.68
CA ALA A 159 -12.36 -5.42 6.24
C ALA A 159 -12.37 -3.97 5.74
N CYS A 160 -11.68 -3.05 6.43
CA CYS A 160 -11.50 -1.67 5.99
C CYS A 160 -10.84 -1.62 4.60
N MET A 161 -9.72 -2.31 4.43
CA MET A 161 -9.01 -2.38 3.15
C MET A 161 -9.90 -2.94 2.04
N ARG A 162 -10.67 -3.98 2.32
CA ARG A 162 -11.60 -4.58 1.33
C ARG A 162 -12.61 -3.56 0.84
N ARG A 163 -13.28 -2.82 1.74
CA ARG A 163 -14.26 -1.79 1.34
C ARG A 163 -13.65 -0.68 0.48
N ILE A 164 -12.42 -0.25 0.82
CA ILE A 164 -11.67 0.74 0.01
C ILE A 164 -11.42 0.19 -1.42
N PHE A 165 -10.99 -1.06 -1.54
CA PHE A 165 -10.67 -1.63 -2.85
C PHE A 165 -11.92 -1.94 -3.67
N ASP A 166 -13.02 -2.35 -3.04
CA ASP A 166 -14.32 -2.54 -3.69
C ASP A 166 -14.87 -1.22 -4.25
N LYS A 167 -14.71 -0.11 -3.52
CA LYS A 167 -15.08 1.23 -4.02
C LYS A 167 -14.34 1.58 -5.31
N VAL A 168 -13.03 1.31 -5.36
CA VAL A 168 -12.22 1.53 -6.58
C VAL A 168 -12.66 0.63 -7.73
N ALA A 169 -13.04 -0.61 -7.45
CA ALA A 169 -13.48 -1.56 -8.47
C ALA A 169 -14.84 -1.16 -9.08
N ILE A 170 -15.75 -0.60 -8.27
CA ILE A 170 -17.06 -0.11 -8.75
C ILE A 170 -16.88 1.11 -9.65
N THR A 171 -16.08 2.08 -9.25
CA THR A 171 -15.81 3.30 -10.04
C THR A 171 -15.23 3.00 -11.44
N LYS A 172 -14.55 1.85 -11.61
CA LYS A 172 -14.05 1.41 -12.92
C LYS A 172 -15.14 0.86 -13.85
N LYS A 173 -16.33 0.54 -13.35
CA LYS A 173 -17.44 -0.04 -14.13
C LYS A 173 -18.44 1.01 -14.61
N GLU A 174 -18.42 2.21 -14.01
CA GLU A 174 -19.22 3.33 -14.49
C GLU A 174 -18.43 4.07 -15.57
N PRO A 175 -18.89 4.11 -16.84
CA PRO A 175 -18.28 4.96 -17.85
C PRO A 175 -18.46 6.41 -17.40
N SER A 176 -17.40 7.20 -17.47
CA SER A 176 -17.50 8.66 -17.37
C SER A 176 -18.42 9.15 -18.46
N GLU A 177 -19.60 9.67 -18.08
CA GLU A 177 -20.48 10.45 -18.96
C GLU A 177 -19.74 11.69 -19.48
#